data_2393663add2d87b9c69f990b79e1b8b1
#
_entry.id   2393663add2d87b9c69f990b79e1b8b1
#
_cell.length_a   1.000
_cell.length_b   1.000
_cell.length_c   1.000
_cell.angle_alpha   90.00
_cell.angle_beta   90.00
_cell.angle_gamma   90.00
#
_symmetry.space_group_name_H-M   'P 1'
#
loop_
_entity.id
_entity.type
_entity.pdbx_description
1 polymer ?
#
loop_
_entity_poly.entity_id
_entity_poly.type
_entity_poly.pdbx_seq_one_letter_code
_entity_poly.pdbx_strand_id
1 'polypeptide(L)' 'MKCPVCGKDARAHIYYCARCAVYVHEKCWQKHVATAHKEEE' A
#
# COMPACT_ATOMS: atom_id res chain seq x y z
N MET A 1 -7.29 -7.78 6.27
CA MET A 1 -6.87 -6.42 6.11
C MET A 1 -7.28 -5.87 4.79
N LYS A 2 -7.45 -4.60 4.70
CA LYS A 2 -7.88 -3.99 3.47
C LYS A 2 -6.81 -3.15 2.85
N CYS A 3 -6.63 -3.28 1.57
CA CYS A 3 -5.69 -2.45 0.83
C CYS A 3 -6.36 -1.11 0.54
N PRO A 4 -5.82 -0.01 1.04
CA PRO A 4 -6.46 1.28 0.85
C PRO A 4 -6.37 1.78 -0.60
N VAL A 5 -5.56 1.13 -1.41
CA VAL A 5 -5.43 1.57 -2.79
C VAL A 5 -6.56 1.02 -3.65
N CYS A 6 -6.82 -0.28 -3.54
CA CYS A 6 -7.86 -0.88 -4.35
C CYS A 6 -9.13 -1.16 -3.56
N GLY A 7 -9.06 -1.10 -2.25
CA GLY A 7 -10.24 -1.33 -1.43
C GLY A 7 -10.60 -2.78 -1.24
N LYS A 8 -9.75 -3.68 -1.69
CA LYS A 8 -10.03 -5.10 -1.54
C LYS A 8 -9.21 -5.70 -0.42
N ASP A 9 -9.59 -6.90 -0.04
CA ASP A 9 -8.89 -7.57 1.03
C ASP A 9 -7.47 -7.87 0.64
N ALA A 10 -6.52 -7.54 1.47
CA ALA A 10 -5.12 -7.83 1.24
C ALA A 10 -4.74 -9.04 2.06
N ARG A 11 -4.55 -10.17 1.40
CA ARG A 11 -4.25 -11.42 2.09
C ARG A 11 -2.89 -11.98 1.75
N ALA A 12 -2.48 -11.84 0.50
CA ALA A 12 -1.21 -12.40 0.08
C ALA A 12 -0.46 -11.38 -0.73
N HIS A 13 0.85 -11.54 -0.78
CA HIS A 13 1.69 -10.64 -1.54
C HIS A 13 1.39 -9.20 -1.15
N ILE A 14 1.50 -8.93 0.14
CA ILE A 14 1.22 -7.60 0.63
C ILE A 14 2.46 -7.02 1.26
N TYR A 15 2.52 -5.70 1.30
CA TYR A 15 3.60 -4.97 1.92
C TYR A 15 3.03 -4.16 3.07
N TYR A 16 3.78 -4.03 4.12
CA TYR A 16 3.31 -3.26 5.26
C TYR A 16 3.95 -1.88 5.19
N CYS A 17 3.12 -0.86 5.20
CA CYS A 17 3.62 0.51 5.22
C CYS A 17 3.62 1.02 6.65
N ALA A 18 4.79 1.10 7.24
CA ALA A 18 4.90 1.53 8.62
C ALA A 18 4.48 2.99 8.77
N ARG A 19 4.66 3.76 7.73
CA ARG A 19 4.30 5.17 7.83
C ARG A 19 2.80 5.37 7.92
N CYS A 20 2.05 4.59 7.17
CA CYS A 20 0.61 4.69 7.19
C CYS A 20 -0.01 3.64 8.07
N ALA A 21 0.79 2.67 8.51
CA ALA A 21 0.30 1.58 9.34
C ALA A 21 -0.80 0.82 8.62
N VAL A 22 -0.60 0.55 7.35
CA VAL A 22 -1.57 -0.19 6.56
C VAL A 22 -0.86 -1.23 5.72
N TYR A 23 -1.62 -2.21 5.25
CA TYR A 23 -1.10 -3.23 4.38
C TYR A 23 -1.57 -2.92 2.97
N VAL A 24 -0.67 -3.01 2.02
CA VAL A 24 -0.96 -2.68 0.64
C VAL A 24 -0.54 -3.83 -0.23
N HIS A 25 -1.31 -4.13 -1.25
CA HIS A 25 -0.94 -5.19 -2.17
C HIS A 25 0.38 -4.86 -2.83
N GLU A 26 1.12 -5.90 -3.17
CA GLU A 26 2.37 -5.72 -3.85
C GLU A 26 2.17 -4.93 -5.14
N LYS A 27 1.09 -5.21 -5.83
CA LYS A 27 0.82 -4.51 -7.06
C LYS A 27 0.38 -3.08 -6.84
N CYS A 28 -0.19 -2.81 -5.69
CA CYS A 28 -0.66 -1.47 -5.38
C CYS A 28 0.40 -0.64 -4.70
N TRP A 29 1.52 -1.26 -4.35
CA TRP A 29 2.54 -0.58 -3.58
C TRP A 29 3.06 0.67 -4.27
N GLN A 30 3.34 0.55 -5.56
CA GLN A 30 3.86 1.70 -6.28
C GLN A 30 2.85 2.83 -6.32
N LYS A 31 1.60 2.50 -6.51
CA LYS A 31 0.57 3.52 -6.51
C LYS A 31 0.44 4.16 -5.14
N HIS A 32 0.55 3.33 -4.11
CA HIS A 32 0.45 3.85 -2.76
C HIS A 32 1.58 4.82 -2.48
N VAL A 33 2.79 4.46 -2.84
CA VAL A 33 3.93 5.33 -2.60
C VAL A 33 3.82 6.60 -3.42
N ALA A 34 3.36 6.47 -4.64
CA ALA A 34 3.27 7.63 -5.52
C ALA A 34 2.22 8.62 -5.05
N THR A 35 1.16 8.12 -4.40
CA THR A 35 0.11 9.02 -3.97
C THR A 35 0.20 9.38 -2.51
N ALA A 36 0.54 8.41 -1.67
CA ALA A 36 0.56 8.66 -0.24
C ALA A 36 1.87 9.29 0.20
N HIS A 37 3.00 8.80 -0.31
CA HIS A 37 4.28 9.30 0.15
C HIS A 37 4.96 10.19 -0.85
N LYS A 38 4.60 10.05 -2.07
CA LYS A 38 5.21 10.86 -3.08
C LYS A 38 6.65 11.02 -2.92
N GLU A 39 7.36 10.15 -2.69
CA GLU A 39 8.67 10.16 -2.39
C GLU A 39 9.54 10.78 -3.16
N GLU A 40 10.30 11.28 -2.98
CA GLU A 40 11.07 11.82 -3.68
C GLU A 40 12.29 11.65 -3.34
N GLU A 41 12.83 11.39 -3.16
CA GLU A 41 13.89 11.23 -2.72
C GLU A 41 14.43 11.28 -2.79
#